data_4f2e3db95fc2a297dbdb75dc8d8abe20
#
_entry.id   4f2e3db95fc2a297dbdb75dc8d8abe20
#
_cell.length_a   1.000
_cell.length_b   1.000
_cell.length_c   1.000
_cell.angle_alpha   90.00
_cell.angle_beta   90.00
_cell.angle_gamma   90.00
#
_symmetry.space_group_name_H-M   'P 1'
#
loop_
_entity.id
_entity.type
_entity.pdbx_description
1 polymer ?
#
loop_
_entity_poly.entity_id
_entity_poly.type
_entity_poly.pdbx_seq_one_letter_code
_entity_poly.pdbx_strand_id
1 'polypeptide(L)'
;MERWQVEFFKDEKGTEPVKNWLDGLSNEVRGKVLARIDLLAEHGPALDFPFTSQIEGRLREMRLRFGKTRYRILYFFDDSRSGILLHGFSKDTATVEEADKKIGRARMTAHVDRKAPAKKRKK
;
A
#
# COMPACT_ATOMS: atom_id res chain seq x y z
N MET A 1 -10.95 -15.38 14.08
CA MET A 1 -10.02 -15.30 12.93
C MET A 1 -8.94 -14.30 13.23
N GLU A 2 -7.74 -14.68 12.90
CA GLU A 2 -6.61 -13.77 13.08
C GLU A 2 -6.64 -12.68 12.03
N ARG A 3 -6.28 -11.49 12.46
CA ARG A 3 -6.14 -10.38 11.53
C ARG A 3 -4.73 -10.39 10.95
N TRP A 4 -4.60 -9.86 9.75
CA TRP A 4 -3.30 -9.74 9.10
C TRP A 4 -2.64 -8.47 9.59
N GLN A 5 -1.31 -8.50 9.69
CA GLN A 5 -0.56 -7.28 9.97
C GLN A 5 -0.62 -6.38 8.75
N VAL A 6 -0.84 -5.08 8.97
CA VAL A 6 -0.77 -4.09 7.90
C VAL A 6 0.07 -2.94 8.44
N GLU A 7 1.12 -2.60 7.73
CA GLU A 7 2.11 -1.62 8.18
C GLU A 7 2.34 -0.57 7.10
N PHE A 8 2.74 0.61 7.55
CA PHE A 8 3.19 1.65 6.62
C PHE A 8 4.65 1.41 6.27
N PHE A 9 4.97 1.49 4.97
CA PHE A 9 6.36 1.48 4.55
C PHE A 9 7.08 2.66 5.20
N LYS A 10 8.29 2.42 5.69
CA LYS A 10 9.18 3.46 6.22
C LYS A 10 10.40 3.56 5.33
N ASP A 11 10.79 4.79 5.01
CA ASP A 11 12.02 4.99 4.26
C ASP A 11 13.22 4.97 5.20
N GLU A 12 14.39 5.26 4.65
CA GLU A 12 15.65 5.21 5.42
C GLU A 12 15.66 6.17 6.60
N LYS A 13 14.92 7.26 6.47
CA LYS A 13 14.87 8.28 7.52
C LYS A 13 13.75 8.06 8.51
N GLY A 14 13.00 6.97 8.35
CA GLY A 14 11.88 6.68 9.21
C GLY A 14 10.59 7.35 8.80
N THR A 15 10.57 8.03 7.65
CA THR A 15 9.37 8.67 7.15
C THR A 15 8.41 7.61 6.63
N GLU A 16 7.13 7.81 6.93
CA GLU A 16 6.06 6.91 6.48
C GLU A 16 5.21 7.64 5.45
N PRO A 17 5.54 7.50 4.15
CA PRO A 17 4.86 8.31 3.12
C PRO A 17 3.35 8.13 3.07
N VAL A 18 2.85 6.90 3.23
CA VAL A 18 1.40 6.69 3.17
C VAL A 18 0.71 7.32 4.37
N LYS A 19 1.32 7.22 5.55
CA LYS A 19 0.75 7.85 6.72
C LYS A 19 0.68 9.37 6.55
N ASN A 20 1.75 9.96 6.01
CA ASN A 20 1.76 11.40 5.76
C ASN A 20 0.70 11.79 4.75
N TRP A 21 0.54 10.98 3.70
CA TRP A 21 -0.50 11.22 2.71
C TRP A 21 -1.90 11.16 3.35
N LEU A 22 -2.14 10.17 4.21
CA LEU A 22 -3.41 10.05 4.91
C LEU A 22 -3.68 11.28 5.79
N ASP A 23 -2.66 11.75 6.49
CA ASP A 23 -2.82 12.88 7.39
C ASP A 23 -3.23 14.15 6.63
N GLY A 24 -2.92 14.24 5.34
CA GLY A 24 -3.30 15.37 4.53
C GLY A 24 -4.69 15.31 3.92
N LEU A 25 -5.39 14.19 4.08
CA LEU A 25 -6.75 14.04 3.55
C LEU A 25 -7.76 14.66 4.50
N SER A 26 -8.94 15.00 3.96
CA SER A 26 -10.02 15.48 4.82
C SER A 26 -10.41 14.38 5.82
N ASN A 27 -11.03 14.77 6.92
CA ASN A 27 -11.43 13.80 7.94
C ASN A 27 -12.35 12.73 7.37
N GLU A 28 -13.27 13.12 6.49
CA GLU A 28 -14.21 12.18 5.94
C GLU A 28 -13.53 11.16 5.02
N VAL A 29 -12.67 11.64 4.14
CA VAL A 29 -11.96 10.74 3.20
C VAL A 29 -10.98 9.86 3.97
N ARG A 30 -10.26 10.44 4.93
CA ARG A 30 -9.32 9.65 5.73
C ARG A 30 -10.05 8.50 6.44
N GLY A 31 -11.22 8.78 7.00
CA GLY A 31 -12.00 7.73 7.66
C GLY A 31 -12.36 6.60 6.73
N LYS A 32 -12.73 6.94 5.49
CA LYS A 32 -13.09 5.92 4.51
C LYS A 32 -11.87 5.10 4.07
N VAL A 33 -10.73 5.76 3.92
CA VAL A 33 -9.50 5.04 3.56
C VAL A 33 -9.07 4.13 4.70
N LEU A 34 -9.12 4.62 5.93
CA LEU A 34 -8.76 3.79 7.08
C LEU A 34 -9.67 2.58 7.22
N ALA A 35 -10.97 2.74 6.92
CA ALA A 35 -11.90 1.61 6.94
C ALA A 35 -11.51 0.58 5.89
N ARG A 36 -11.02 1.02 4.73
CA ARG A 36 -10.59 0.10 3.70
C ARG A 36 -9.30 -0.63 4.09
N ILE A 37 -8.39 0.08 4.75
CA ILE A 37 -7.19 -0.54 5.30
C ILE A 37 -7.56 -1.59 6.33
N ASP A 38 -8.55 -1.30 7.16
CA ASP A 38 -9.02 -2.25 8.16
C ASP A 38 -9.61 -3.49 7.50
N LEU A 39 -10.32 -3.30 6.41
CA LEU A 39 -10.87 -4.42 5.63
C LEU A 39 -9.74 -5.30 5.09
N LEU A 40 -8.64 -4.68 4.64
CA LEU A 40 -7.48 -5.43 4.18
C LEU A 40 -6.87 -6.24 5.33
N ALA A 41 -6.80 -5.67 6.52
CA ALA A 41 -6.27 -6.39 7.68
C ALA A 41 -7.16 -7.57 8.04
N GLU A 42 -8.47 -7.43 7.83
CA GLU A 42 -9.41 -8.50 8.16
C GLU A 42 -9.33 -9.66 7.18
N HIS A 43 -9.19 -9.37 5.90
CA HIS A 43 -9.24 -10.40 4.85
C HIS A 43 -7.88 -10.77 4.27
N GLY A 44 -6.88 -9.91 4.44
CA GLY A 44 -5.54 -10.19 3.93
C GLY A 44 -5.51 -10.36 2.42
N PRO A 45 -4.70 -11.30 1.94
CA PRO A 45 -4.60 -11.53 0.48
C PRO A 45 -5.88 -11.98 -0.18
N ALA A 46 -6.88 -12.40 0.60
CA ALA A 46 -8.17 -12.80 0.04
C ALA A 46 -9.03 -11.61 -0.38
N LEU A 47 -8.68 -10.39 0.07
CA LEU A 47 -9.43 -9.21 -0.35
C LEU A 47 -9.15 -8.95 -1.83
N ASP A 48 -10.21 -8.95 -2.62
CA ASP A 48 -10.07 -8.92 -4.07
C ASP A 48 -10.97 -7.87 -4.68
N PHE A 49 -11.09 -7.89 -6.00
CA PHE A 49 -11.92 -6.97 -6.75
C PHE A 49 -13.35 -6.95 -6.17
N PRO A 50 -14.00 -5.79 -6.02
CA PRO A 50 -13.58 -4.47 -6.51
C PRO A 50 -12.74 -3.66 -5.53
N PHE A 51 -12.41 -4.19 -4.37
CA PHE A 51 -11.68 -3.44 -3.34
C PHE A 51 -10.21 -3.33 -3.65
N THR A 52 -9.65 -4.37 -4.25
CA THR A 52 -8.25 -4.41 -4.64
C THR A 52 -8.11 -5.01 -6.02
N SER A 53 -6.97 -4.80 -6.64
CA SER A 53 -6.64 -5.47 -7.89
C SER A 53 -5.13 -5.60 -8.01
N GLN A 54 -4.70 -6.55 -8.84
CA GLN A 54 -3.28 -6.76 -9.07
C GLN A 54 -2.76 -5.74 -10.06
N ILE A 55 -1.56 -5.19 -9.78
CA ILE A 55 -0.91 -4.27 -10.70
C ILE A 55 0.13 -5.03 -11.52
N GLU A 56 1.11 -5.62 -10.85
CA GLU A 56 2.14 -6.42 -11.51
C GLU A 56 2.87 -7.23 -10.44
N GLY A 57 3.14 -8.51 -10.72
CA GLY A 57 3.82 -9.37 -9.76
C GLY A 57 3.15 -9.33 -8.41
N ARG A 58 3.90 -8.98 -7.37
CA ARG A 58 3.37 -8.90 -6.00
C ARG A 58 2.72 -7.56 -5.70
N LEU A 59 2.87 -6.59 -6.58
CA LEU A 59 2.35 -5.24 -6.35
C LEU A 59 0.85 -5.21 -6.65
N ARG A 60 0.09 -4.75 -5.67
CA ARG A 60 -1.37 -4.65 -5.78
C ARG A 60 -1.80 -3.23 -5.44
N GLU A 61 -3.04 -2.90 -5.79
CA GLU A 61 -3.62 -1.62 -5.40
C GLU A 61 -4.87 -1.83 -4.57
N MET A 62 -5.06 -0.96 -3.59
CA MET A 62 -6.31 -0.84 -2.86
C MET A 62 -7.02 0.39 -3.41
N ARG A 63 -8.33 0.29 -3.62
CA ARG A 63 -9.07 1.29 -4.37
C ARG A 63 -10.23 1.82 -3.56
N LEU A 64 -10.43 3.14 -3.63
CA LEU A 64 -11.57 3.79 -3.02
C LEU A 64 -11.99 4.97 -3.89
N ARG A 65 -13.28 5.07 -4.17
CA ARG A 65 -13.81 6.23 -4.88
C ARG A 65 -14.68 7.03 -3.94
N PHE A 66 -14.47 8.34 -3.92
CA PHE A 66 -15.32 9.24 -3.16
C PHE A 66 -15.56 10.46 -4.02
N GLY A 67 -16.85 10.70 -4.35
CA GLY A 67 -17.18 11.72 -5.33
C GLY A 67 -16.59 11.38 -6.68
N LYS A 68 -15.86 12.30 -7.26
CA LYS A 68 -15.21 12.10 -8.56
C LYS A 68 -13.76 11.67 -8.42
N THR A 69 -13.25 11.59 -7.21
CA THR A 69 -11.84 11.31 -6.98
C THR A 69 -11.65 9.85 -6.63
N ARG A 70 -10.61 9.26 -7.20
CA ARG A 70 -10.22 7.89 -6.89
C ARG A 70 -8.97 7.94 -6.04
N TYR A 71 -9.06 7.32 -4.86
CA TYR A 71 -7.96 7.23 -3.91
C TYR A 71 -7.39 5.83 -3.99
N ARG A 72 -6.08 5.73 -4.06
CA ARG A 72 -5.43 4.44 -4.24
C ARG A 72 -4.23 4.31 -3.33
N ILE A 73 -3.98 3.09 -2.89
CA ILE A 73 -2.78 2.76 -2.13
C ILE A 73 -2.17 1.52 -2.78
N LEU A 74 -0.92 1.63 -3.21
CA LEU A 74 -0.17 0.48 -3.68
C LEU A 74 0.40 -0.25 -2.49
N TYR A 75 0.33 -1.57 -2.50
CA TYR A 75 0.77 -2.39 -1.37
C TYR A 75 1.18 -3.77 -1.87
N PHE A 76 1.81 -4.54 -0.98
CA PHE A 76 2.08 -5.95 -1.22
C PHE A 76 2.15 -6.67 0.12
N PHE A 77 2.05 -7.99 0.09
CA PHE A 77 2.26 -8.80 1.30
C PHE A 77 3.67 -9.36 1.24
N ASP A 78 4.44 -9.09 2.29
CA ASP A 78 5.82 -9.55 2.35
C ASP A 78 5.89 -10.99 2.87
N ASP A 79 7.10 -11.53 2.96
CA ASP A 79 7.28 -12.93 3.34
C ASP A 79 6.92 -13.19 4.79
N SER A 80 6.84 -12.14 5.62
CA SER A 80 6.38 -12.29 6.99
C SER A 80 4.85 -12.23 7.08
N ARG A 81 4.17 -12.18 5.94
CA ARG A 81 2.71 -12.12 5.84
C ARG A 81 2.14 -10.81 6.34
N SER A 82 2.90 -9.75 6.21
CA SER A 82 2.45 -8.39 6.53
C SER A 82 2.13 -7.64 5.26
N GLY A 83 1.01 -6.92 5.27
CA GLY A 83 0.67 -6.02 4.16
C GLY A 83 1.40 -4.71 4.36
N ILE A 84 2.19 -4.31 3.37
CA ILE A 84 3.03 -3.12 3.45
C ILE A 84 2.44 -2.07 2.52
N LEU A 85 2.01 -0.95 3.10
CA LEU A 85 1.41 0.15 2.35
C LEU A 85 2.52 1.03 1.81
N LEU A 86 2.66 1.07 0.50
CA LEU A 86 3.83 1.62 -0.17
C LEU A 86 3.66 3.06 -0.66
N HIS A 87 2.51 3.36 -1.27
CA HIS A 87 2.35 4.64 -1.96
C HIS A 87 0.87 4.99 -2.04
N GLY A 88 0.50 6.16 -1.55
CA GLY A 88 -0.88 6.64 -1.62
C GLY A 88 -0.98 7.82 -2.55
N PHE A 89 -2.04 7.86 -3.36
CA PHE A 89 -2.24 8.95 -4.31
C PHE A 89 -3.72 9.03 -4.70
N SER A 90 -4.09 10.15 -5.28
CA SER A 90 -5.46 10.33 -5.77
C SER A 90 -5.41 10.80 -7.22
N LYS A 91 -6.35 10.30 -8.01
CA LYS A 91 -6.44 10.60 -9.44
C LYS A 91 -7.90 10.69 -9.85
N ASP A 92 -8.13 11.37 -10.96
CA ASP A 92 -9.47 11.40 -11.56
C ASP A 92 -9.66 10.26 -12.56
N THR A 93 -8.56 9.60 -12.95
CA THR A 93 -8.61 8.53 -13.94
C THR A 93 -8.55 7.16 -13.29
N ALA A 94 -8.97 6.15 -14.03
CA ALA A 94 -8.95 4.78 -13.54
C ALA A 94 -7.58 4.14 -13.63
N THR A 95 -6.71 4.68 -14.46
CA THR A 95 -5.42 4.07 -14.77
C THR A 95 -4.38 4.44 -13.72
N VAL A 96 -3.61 3.45 -13.27
CA VAL A 96 -2.43 3.68 -12.43
C VAL A 96 -1.28 4.02 -13.36
N GLU A 97 -0.72 5.21 -13.20
CA GLU A 97 0.34 5.68 -14.08
C GLU A 97 1.67 5.04 -13.75
N GLU A 98 2.55 5.01 -14.76
CA GLU A 98 3.86 4.40 -14.59
C GLU A 98 4.68 5.06 -13.48
N ALA A 99 4.53 6.38 -13.32
CA ALA A 99 5.25 7.09 -12.26
C ALA A 99 4.87 6.55 -10.87
N ASP A 100 3.58 6.26 -10.65
CA ASP A 100 3.13 5.72 -9.38
C ASP A 100 3.61 4.29 -9.19
N LYS A 101 3.59 3.49 -10.25
CA LYS A 101 4.08 2.12 -10.18
C LYS A 101 5.57 2.09 -9.85
N LYS A 102 6.34 3.01 -10.42
CA LYS A 102 7.76 3.08 -10.19
C LYS A 102 8.06 3.35 -8.72
N ILE A 103 7.31 4.28 -8.12
CA ILE A 103 7.47 4.56 -6.70
C ILE A 103 7.14 3.31 -5.88
N GLY A 104 6.03 2.65 -6.20
CA GLY A 104 5.65 1.45 -5.49
C GLY A 104 6.69 0.35 -5.59
N ARG A 105 7.21 0.11 -6.80
CA ARG A 105 8.23 -0.91 -7.01
C ARG A 105 9.50 -0.62 -6.21
N ALA A 106 9.94 0.64 -6.24
CA ALA A 106 11.16 1.02 -5.53
C ALA A 106 11.03 0.81 -4.03
N ARG A 107 9.89 1.18 -3.48
CA ARG A 107 9.66 1.02 -2.05
C ARG A 107 9.48 -0.44 -1.67
N MET A 108 8.84 -1.23 -2.52
CA MET A 108 8.72 -2.67 -2.29
C MET A 108 10.09 -3.31 -2.23
N THR A 109 10.96 -2.99 -3.19
CA THR A 109 12.32 -3.50 -3.22
C THR A 109 13.08 -3.09 -1.97
N ALA A 110 12.97 -1.82 -1.57
CA ALA A 110 13.65 -1.33 -0.39
C ALA A 110 13.20 -2.08 0.88
N HIS A 111 11.91 -2.36 0.98
CA HIS A 111 11.39 -3.09 2.14
C HIS A 111 11.90 -4.52 2.16
N VAL A 112 11.86 -5.20 1.01
CA VAL A 112 12.32 -6.59 0.91
C VAL A 112 13.81 -6.67 1.24
N ASP A 113 14.61 -5.76 0.71
CA ASP A 113 16.05 -5.77 0.97
C ASP A 113 16.36 -5.55 2.44
N ARG A 114 15.61 -4.66 3.09
CA ARG A 114 15.82 -4.38 4.51
C ARG A 114 15.51 -5.60 5.37
N LYS A 115 14.53 -6.38 4.97
CA LYS A 115 14.13 -7.58 5.72
C LYS A 115 14.98 -8.80 5.40
N ALA A 116 15.75 -8.76 4.33
CA ALA A 116 16.56 -9.91 3.92
C ALA A 116 17.63 -10.19 4.97
N PRO A 117 17.97 -11.47 5.18
CA PRO A 117 19.07 -11.80 6.07
C PRO A 117 20.37 -11.16 5.61
N ALA A 118 21.19 -10.74 6.58
CA ALA A 118 22.43 -10.02 6.25
C ALA A 118 23.32 -10.76 5.26
N LYS A 119 23.39 -12.08 5.36
CA LYS A 119 24.21 -12.88 4.46
C LYS A 119 23.75 -12.87 3.01
N LYS A 120 22.51 -12.48 2.76
CA LYS A 120 21.95 -12.42 1.41
C LYS A 120 21.99 -11.03 0.81
N ARG A 121 22.37 -10.04 1.61
CA ARG A 121 22.43 -8.67 1.12
C ARG A 121 23.68 -8.44 0.34
N LYS A 122 23.58 -7.67 -0.73
CA LYS A 122 24.77 -7.25 -1.48
C LYS A 122 25.51 -6.18 -0.72
N LYS A 123 26.82 -6.25 -0.79
CA LYS A 123 27.66 -5.26 -0.18
C LYS A 123 27.79 -4.03 -1.06
#